data_abb200d404c330a9473007ea81a65abc
#
_entry.id   abb200d404c330a9473007ea81a65abc
#
_cell.length_a   1.000
_cell.length_b   1.000
_cell.length_c   1.000
_cell.angle_alpha   90.00
_cell.angle_beta   90.00
_cell.angle_gamma   90.00
#
_symmetry.space_group_name_H-M   'P 1'
#
loop_
_entity.id
_entity.type
_entity.pdbx_description
1 polymer ?
#
loop_
_entity_poly.entity_id
_entity_poly.type
_entity_poly.pdbx_seq_one_letter_code
_entity_poly.pdbx_strand_id
1 'polypeptide(L)'
;MSQKKAENTDYDSPWKSFIELYFHDFVSLFFPHIEADIDWSKPIRFLDKELQKVVRDAEIPKRYADKLVEVHRLSGEKAIVICHIEVQNEGENDFEARMYSYNYRLRDRYNCPVVSLAILTDDSKKWRPSSFQDELWGCSIDFRFPIVKLLDYESDWTVLEASRNPFAVVVMAQLKTKATHNQPQERKQWRYRLTTMLYDQGYGEQDILEMHNFLDWLMKLPEELERQFQTELKTFEEAKQMKYVTTIERMAKQDERIATQIEIALNMLRKDMDLETIAQVTGLTIEQLQDLQSQLGN
;
A
#
# COMPACT_ATOMS: atom_id res chain seq x y z
N MET A 1 -23.02 23.04 -14.99
CA MET A 1 -22.97 21.71 -14.37
C MET A 1 -21.50 21.34 -14.21
N SER A 2 -20.98 21.57 -13.03
CA SER A 2 -19.56 21.37 -12.71
C SER A 2 -19.38 19.92 -12.28
N GLN A 3 -18.70 19.12 -13.11
CA GLN A 3 -18.29 17.78 -12.74
C GLN A 3 -17.21 17.92 -11.64
N LYS A 4 -17.52 17.49 -10.43
CA LYS A 4 -16.52 17.24 -9.39
C LYS A 4 -15.54 16.17 -9.93
N LYS A 5 -14.31 16.62 -10.22
CA LYS A 5 -13.16 15.74 -10.38
C LYS A 5 -13.04 14.95 -9.09
N ALA A 6 -13.31 13.65 -9.13
CA ALA A 6 -13.00 12.76 -8.03
C ALA A 6 -11.49 12.87 -7.78
N GLU A 7 -11.10 13.21 -6.58
CA GLU A 7 -9.72 13.14 -6.13
C GLU A 7 -9.27 11.69 -6.31
N ASN A 8 -8.35 11.50 -7.23
CA ASN A 8 -7.64 10.25 -7.45
C ASN A 8 -6.75 10.06 -6.21
N THR A 9 -7.30 9.49 -5.15
CA THR A 9 -6.49 8.97 -4.05
C THR A 9 -5.56 7.93 -4.66
N ASP A 10 -4.27 8.11 -4.48
CA ASP A 10 -3.23 7.20 -4.98
C ASP A 10 -3.34 5.85 -4.21
N TYR A 11 -4.32 5.02 -4.60
CA TYR A 11 -4.61 3.71 -4.00
C TYR A 11 -3.48 2.71 -4.23
N ASP A 12 -2.48 3.09 -5.01
CA ASP A 12 -1.46 2.23 -5.56
C ASP A 12 -0.23 2.09 -4.64
N SER A 13 0.13 3.15 -3.92
CA SER A 13 1.40 3.23 -3.21
C SER A 13 1.52 2.30 -1.98
N PRO A 14 0.58 2.23 -1.03
CA PRO A 14 0.74 1.44 0.20
C PRO A 14 0.79 -0.06 -0.04
N TRP A 15 0.01 -0.61 -0.97
CA TRP A 15 0.11 -2.02 -1.33
C TRP A 15 1.48 -2.38 -1.89
N LYS A 16 2.02 -1.54 -2.80
CA LYS A 16 3.34 -1.76 -3.39
C LYS A 16 4.43 -1.78 -2.34
N SER A 17 4.44 -0.78 -1.46
CA SER A 17 5.43 -0.68 -0.39
C SER A 17 5.30 -1.86 0.59
N PHE A 18 4.08 -2.25 0.92
CA PHE A 18 3.82 -3.35 1.84
C PHE A 18 4.24 -4.70 1.25
N ILE A 19 3.98 -4.95 -0.05
CA ILE A 19 4.47 -6.16 -0.73
C ILE A 19 6.01 -6.16 -0.79
N GLU A 20 6.64 -5.01 -1.00
CA GLU A 20 8.11 -4.93 -1.05
C GLU A 20 8.74 -5.29 0.30
N LEU A 21 8.18 -4.78 1.41
CA LEU A 21 8.65 -5.06 2.75
C LEU A 21 8.43 -6.53 3.16
N TYR A 22 7.30 -7.10 2.80
CA TYR A 22 6.85 -8.41 3.27
C TYR A 22 6.60 -9.39 2.13
N PHE A 23 7.43 -9.39 1.08
CA PHE A 23 7.21 -10.22 -0.12
C PHE A 23 7.15 -11.71 0.19
N HIS A 24 8.01 -12.20 1.09
CA HIS A 24 7.98 -13.60 1.52
C HIS A 24 6.64 -13.95 2.18
N ASP A 25 6.18 -13.12 3.11
CA ASP A 25 4.91 -13.30 3.80
C ASP A 25 3.72 -13.22 2.83
N PHE A 26 3.79 -12.34 1.83
CA PHE A 26 2.81 -12.24 0.75
C PHE A 26 2.68 -13.55 -0.02
N VAL A 27 3.79 -14.08 -0.49
CA VAL A 27 3.78 -15.32 -1.28
C VAL A 27 3.40 -16.53 -0.40
N SER A 28 3.88 -16.56 0.85
CA SER A 28 3.57 -17.62 1.81
C SER A 28 2.08 -17.72 2.13
N LEU A 29 1.39 -16.59 2.33
CA LEU A 29 -0.04 -16.60 2.64
C LEU A 29 -0.91 -16.90 1.42
N PHE A 30 -0.63 -16.22 0.31
CA PHE A 30 -1.52 -16.23 -0.85
C PHE A 30 -1.20 -17.30 -1.89
N PHE A 31 0.07 -17.69 -2.00
CA PHE A 31 0.56 -18.60 -3.04
C PHE A 31 1.57 -19.59 -2.49
N PRO A 32 1.22 -20.43 -1.49
CA PRO A 32 2.18 -21.30 -0.79
C PRO A 32 2.88 -22.31 -1.71
N HIS A 33 2.26 -22.68 -2.82
CA HIS A 33 2.91 -23.56 -3.80
C HIS A 33 4.03 -22.84 -4.59
N ILE A 34 3.96 -21.53 -4.74
CA ILE A 34 5.02 -20.71 -5.35
C ILE A 34 6.12 -20.44 -4.32
N GLU A 35 5.73 -20.14 -3.08
CA GLU A 35 6.65 -19.95 -1.95
C GLU A 35 7.60 -21.16 -1.82
N ALA A 36 7.06 -22.37 -1.90
CA ALA A 36 7.81 -23.62 -1.79
C ALA A 36 8.83 -23.87 -2.93
N ASP A 37 8.72 -23.17 -4.07
CA ASP A 37 9.63 -23.31 -5.23
C ASP A 37 10.64 -22.14 -5.33
N ILE A 38 10.49 -21.08 -4.54
CA ILE A 38 11.43 -19.96 -4.53
C ILE A 38 12.66 -20.29 -3.68
N ASP A 39 13.86 -20.07 -4.23
CA ASP A 39 15.12 -20.12 -3.49
C ASP A 39 15.35 -18.82 -2.72
N TRP A 40 14.85 -18.76 -1.50
CA TRP A 40 14.96 -17.61 -0.59
C TRP A 40 16.39 -17.31 -0.13
N SER A 41 17.37 -18.18 -0.41
CA SER A 41 18.79 -17.90 -0.17
C SER A 41 19.38 -16.94 -1.20
N LYS A 42 18.70 -16.72 -2.32
CA LYS A 42 19.08 -15.80 -3.39
C LYS A 42 18.42 -14.44 -3.22
N PRO A 43 19.08 -13.37 -3.69
CA PRO A 43 18.51 -12.05 -3.62
C PRO A 43 17.25 -11.92 -4.49
N ILE A 44 16.22 -11.31 -3.94
CA ILE A 44 15.02 -10.88 -4.65
C ILE A 44 15.28 -9.49 -5.22
N ARG A 45 14.83 -9.22 -6.43
CA ARG A 45 15.00 -7.91 -7.09
C ARG A 45 13.66 -7.35 -7.51
N PHE A 46 13.31 -6.17 -7.00
CA PHE A 46 12.13 -5.43 -7.44
C PHE A 46 12.45 -4.61 -8.70
N LEU A 47 11.61 -4.72 -9.71
CA LEU A 47 11.83 -4.20 -11.07
C LEU A 47 10.72 -3.20 -11.48
N ASP A 48 10.22 -2.39 -10.55
CA ASP A 48 9.07 -1.51 -10.77
C ASP A 48 9.32 -0.41 -11.81
N LYS A 49 10.57 0.09 -11.89
CA LYS A 49 10.96 1.07 -12.92
C LYS A 49 10.87 0.50 -14.33
N GLU A 50 11.18 -0.77 -14.47
CA GLU A 50 11.10 -1.52 -15.72
C GLU A 50 9.65 -1.80 -16.09
N LEU A 51 8.81 -2.15 -15.11
CA LEU A 51 7.38 -2.34 -15.31
C LEU A 51 6.72 -1.08 -15.86
N GLN A 52 7.05 0.10 -15.31
CA GLN A 52 6.54 1.39 -15.78
C GLN A 52 6.88 1.67 -17.27
N LYS A 53 8.01 1.16 -17.78
CA LYS A 53 8.35 1.26 -19.19
C LYS A 53 7.47 0.37 -20.06
N VAL A 54 7.26 -0.89 -19.63
CA VAL A 54 6.40 -1.86 -20.33
C VAL A 54 4.94 -1.35 -20.39
N VAL A 55 4.44 -0.78 -19.30
CA VAL A 55 3.09 -0.20 -19.20
C VAL A 55 2.93 1.01 -20.14
N ARG A 56 3.90 1.92 -20.18
CA ARG A 56 3.86 3.11 -21.07
C ARG A 56 3.85 2.73 -22.54
N ASP A 57 4.67 1.75 -22.92
CA ASP A 57 4.76 1.28 -24.30
C ASP A 57 3.48 0.57 -24.77
N ALA A 58 2.60 0.24 -23.81
CA ALA A 58 1.34 -0.46 -24.05
C ALA A 58 0.12 0.47 -24.15
N GLU A 59 0.25 1.78 -23.91
CA GLU A 59 -0.86 2.74 -23.79
C GLU A 59 -1.93 2.31 -22.75
N ILE A 60 -1.54 1.48 -21.76
CA ILE A 60 -2.46 0.94 -20.75
C ILE A 60 -2.62 1.98 -19.63
N PRO A 61 -3.85 2.34 -19.21
CA PRO A 61 -4.07 3.28 -18.13
C PRO A 61 -3.42 2.79 -16.82
N LYS A 62 -2.65 3.65 -16.15
CA LYS A 62 -2.14 3.40 -14.79
C LYS A 62 -3.31 3.38 -13.82
N ARG A 63 -3.76 2.21 -13.38
CA ARG A 63 -4.86 2.11 -12.41
C ARG A 63 -4.64 1.12 -11.27
N TYR A 64 -3.49 0.39 -11.22
CA TYR A 64 -3.34 -0.79 -10.36
C TYR A 64 -2.02 -0.82 -9.62
N ALA A 65 -2.05 -1.45 -8.44
CA ALA A 65 -0.88 -1.74 -7.64
C ALA A 65 -0.11 -2.94 -8.23
N ASP A 66 0.60 -2.71 -9.34
CA ASP A 66 1.40 -3.75 -9.97
C ASP A 66 2.82 -3.76 -9.39
N LYS A 67 3.30 -4.92 -8.96
CA LYS A 67 4.66 -5.15 -8.46
C LYS A 67 5.37 -6.17 -9.34
N LEU A 68 6.57 -5.86 -9.79
CA LEU A 68 7.39 -6.75 -10.62
C LEU A 68 8.60 -7.22 -9.83
N VAL A 69 8.76 -8.54 -9.72
CA VAL A 69 9.79 -9.14 -8.87
C VAL A 69 10.56 -10.22 -9.64
N GLU A 70 11.88 -10.16 -9.66
CA GLU A 70 12.75 -11.23 -10.14
C GLU A 70 13.09 -12.15 -8.97
N VAL A 71 12.82 -13.44 -9.11
CA VAL A 71 13.12 -14.49 -8.13
C VAL A 71 13.94 -15.61 -8.77
N HIS A 72 14.58 -16.42 -7.94
CA HIS A 72 15.23 -17.64 -8.37
C HIS A 72 14.42 -18.84 -7.88
N ARG A 73 14.23 -19.83 -8.71
CA ARG A 73 13.60 -21.10 -8.35
C ARG A 73 14.63 -22.03 -7.72
N LEU A 74 14.16 -23.01 -6.95
CA LEU A 74 15.02 -24.07 -6.41
C LEU A 74 15.72 -24.88 -7.51
N SER A 75 15.17 -24.91 -8.73
CA SER A 75 15.84 -25.47 -9.91
C SER A 75 17.09 -24.71 -10.37
N GLY A 76 17.34 -23.52 -9.82
CA GLY A 76 18.39 -22.58 -10.24
C GLY A 76 17.97 -21.63 -11.36
N GLU A 77 16.79 -21.82 -11.96
CA GLU A 77 16.27 -20.93 -12.99
C GLU A 77 15.75 -19.62 -12.40
N LYS A 78 15.87 -18.55 -13.18
CA LYS A 78 15.22 -17.26 -12.87
C LYS A 78 13.78 -17.27 -13.35
N ALA A 79 12.91 -16.64 -12.57
CA ALA A 79 11.53 -16.35 -12.97
C ALA A 79 11.16 -14.91 -12.62
N ILE A 80 10.27 -14.32 -13.41
CA ILE A 80 9.65 -13.04 -13.12
C ILE A 80 8.26 -13.28 -12.55
N VAL A 81 8.00 -12.70 -11.39
CA VAL A 81 6.69 -12.69 -10.75
C VAL A 81 6.11 -11.28 -10.92
N ILE A 82 4.95 -11.17 -11.55
CA ILE A 82 4.18 -9.94 -11.57
C ILE A 82 2.95 -10.11 -10.67
N CYS A 83 2.85 -9.26 -9.65
CA CYS A 83 1.73 -9.24 -8.74
C CYS A 83 0.78 -8.10 -9.11
N HIS A 84 -0.44 -8.43 -9.50
CA HIS A 84 -1.51 -7.48 -9.75
C HIS A 84 -2.45 -7.44 -8.56
N ILE A 85 -2.70 -6.24 -8.02
CA ILE A 85 -3.69 -6.04 -6.98
C ILE A 85 -4.83 -5.22 -7.56
N GLU A 86 -5.95 -5.90 -7.79
CA GLU A 86 -7.16 -5.28 -8.27
C GLU A 86 -7.97 -4.74 -7.09
N VAL A 87 -7.93 -3.43 -6.91
CA VAL A 87 -8.57 -2.74 -5.77
C VAL A 87 -9.98 -2.25 -6.11
N GLN A 88 -10.34 -2.14 -7.39
CA GLN A 88 -11.62 -1.59 -7.82
C GLN A 88 -12.67 -2.65 -8.11
N ASN A 89 -13.92 -2.31 -7.79
CA ASN A 89 -15.09 -3.12 -8.05
C ASN A 89 -15.51 -3.05 -9.53
N GLU A 90 -15.96 -4.19 -10.02
CA GLU A 90 -16.81 -4.40 -11.18
C GLU A 90 -16.21 -4.16 -12.56
N GLY A 91 -15.99 -5.28 -13.23
CA GLY A 91 -16.28 -5.37 -14.67
C GLY A 91 -15.43 -4.53 -15.59
N GLU A 92 -14.12 -4.39 -15.37
CA GLU A 92 -13.27 -4.08 -16.50
C GLU A 92 -13.26 -5.31 -17.41
N ASN A 93 -13.92 -5.18 -18.57
CA ASN A 93 -14.03 -6.24 -19.58
C ASN A 93 -12.69 -6.64 -20.22
N ASP A 94 -11.57 -6.05 -19.75
CA ASP A 94 -10.25 -6.25 -20.33
C ASP A 94 -9.19 -6.74 -19.31
N PHE A 95 -9.60 -7.09 -18.06
CA PHE A 95 -8.67 -7.53 -17.03
C PHE A 95 -7.83 -8.73 -17.48
N GLU A 96 -8.46 -9.77 -18.01
CA GLU A 96 -7.81 -10.99 -18.48
C GLU A 96 -6.88 -10.74 -19.67
N ALA A 97 -7.32 -9.91 -20.63
CA ALA A 97 -6.52 -9.50 -21.78
C ALA A 97 -5.29 -8.69 -21.34
N ARG A 98 -5.45 -7.84 -20.34
CA ARG A 98 -4.36 -7.06 -19.75
C ARG A 98 -3.35 -7.95 -19.03
N MET A 99 -3.80 -8.91 -18.21
CA MET A 99 -2.94 -9.91 -17.56
C MET A 99 -2.07 -10.66 -18.57
N TYR A 100 -2.68 -11.08 -19.69
CA TYR A 100 -1.95 -11.70 -20.79
C TYR A 100 -0.96 -10.73 -21.44
N SER A 101 -1.39 -9.50 -21.72
CA SER A 101 -0.54 -8.48 -22.36
C SER A 101 0.72 -8.16 -21.57
N TYR A 102 0.62 -8.05 -20.24
CA TYR A 102 1.78 -7.87 -19.37
C TYR A 102 2.68 -9.10 -19.36
N ASN A 103 2.09 -10.30 -19.24
CA ASN A 103 2.85 -11.53 -19.18
C ASN A 103 3.71 -11.74 -20.43
N TYR A 104 3.11 -11.66 -21.63
CA TYR A 104 3.88 -11.91 -22.86
C TYR A 104 4.96 -10.85 -23.12
N ARG A 105 4.69 -9.57 -22.81
CA ARG A 105 5.67 -8.49 -22.98
C ARG A 105 6.86 -8.63 -22.04
N LEU A 106 6.61 -9.02 -20.80
CA LEU A 106 7.68 -9.30 -19.85
C LEU A 106 8.47 -10.55 -20.24
N ARG A 107 7.78 -11.58 -20.70
CA ARG A 107 8.44 -12.80 -21.19
C ARG A 107 9.34 -12.53 -22.39
N ASP A 108 8.89 -11.74 -23.36
CA ASP A 108 9.67 -11.30 -24.50
C ASP A 108 10.89 -10.48 -24.06
N ARG A 109 10.68 -9.51 -23.17
CA ARG A 109 11.72 -8.60 -22.69
C ARG A 109 12.83 -9.28 -21.88
N TYR A 110 12.46 -10.18 -20.97
CA TYR A 110 13.40 -10.82 -20.04
C TYR A 110 13.87 -12.19 -20.48
N ASN A 111 13.27 -12.75 -21.51
CA ASN A 111 13.57 -14.09 -22.03
C ASN A 111 13.63 -15.18 -20.93
N CYS A 112 12.70 -15.12 -19.97
CA CYS A 112 12.58 -16.07 -18.88
C CYS A 112 11.11 -16.36 -18.56
N PRO A 113 10.79 -17.41 -17.77
CA PRO A 113 9.43 -17.67 -17.31
C PRO A 113 8.85 -16.47 -16.55
N VAL A 114 7.58 -16.17 -16.84
CA VAL A 114 6.83 -15.09 -16.16
C VAL A 114 5.55 -15.70 -15.60
N VAL A 115 5.28 -15.46 -14.32
CA VAL A 115 4.01 -15.78 -13.68
C VAL A 115 3.26 -14.49 -13.32
N SER A 116 1.99 -14.43 -13.66
CA SER A 116 1.10 -13.34 -13.27
C SER A 116 0.21 -13.80 -12.13
N LEU A 117 0.22 -13.08 -11.02
CA LEU A 117 -0.59 -13.36 -9.82
C LEU A 117 -1.58 -12.22 -9.62
N ALA A 118 -2.82 -12.53 -9.27
CA ALA A 118 -3.83 -11.50 -9.02
C ALA A 118 -4.45 -11.63 -7.62
N ILE A 119 -4.53 -10.50 -6.92
CA ILE A 119 -5.31 -10.36 -5.68
C ILE A 119 -6.55 -9.55 -5.97
N LEU A 120 -7.72 -10.17 -5.79
CA LEU A 120 -9.02 -9.56 -6.04
C LEU A 120 -9.61 -9.06 -4.71
N THR A 121 -9.80 -7.76 -4.62
CA THR A 121 -10.32 -7.14 -3.38
C THR A 121 -11.80 -6.73 -3.49
N ASP A 122 -12.45 -6.94 -4.64
CA ASP A 122 -13.86 -6.59 -4.90
C ASP A 122 -14.86 -7.44 -4.09
N ASP A 123 -16.15 -7.02 -4.06
CA ASP A 123 -17.22 -7.66 -3.28
C ASP A 123 -18.02 -8.70 -4.07
N SER A 124 -17.76 -8.85 -5.38
CA SER A 124 -18.49 -9.77 -6.23
C SER A 124 -18.06 -11.21 -5.97
N LYS A 125 -18.91 -12.03 -5.40
CA LYS A 125 -18.66 -13.47 -5.23
C LYS A 125 -18.44 -14.22 -6.56
N LYS A 126 -18.98 -13.68 -7.66
CA LYS A 126 -18.98 -14.34 -8.97
C LYS A 126 -17.81 -13.93 -9.87
N TRP A 127 -17.29 -12.71 -9.70
CA TRP A 127 -16.20 -12.22 -10.55
C TRP A 127 -14.87 -12.84 -10.13
N ARG A 128 -14.37 -13.77 -10.95
CA ARG A 128 -13.15 -14.54 -10.70
C ARG A 128 -12.37 -14.75 -12.00
N PRO A 129 -11.86 -13.68 -12.60
CA PRO A 129 -11.09 -13.76 -13.83
C PRO A 129 -9.77 -14.51 -13.58
N SER A 130 -9.56 -15.63 -14.26
CA SER A 130 -8.38 -16.49 -14.09
C SER A 130 -7.78 -16.98 -15.40
N SER A 131 -8.36 -16.60 -16.56
CA SER A 131 -7.85 -16.97 -17.87
C SER A 131 -8.23 -15.97 -18.96
N PHE A 132 -7.34 -15.81 -19.94
CA PHE A 132 -7.58 -15.15 -21.21
C PHE A 132 -7.52 -16.19 -22.32
N GLN A 133 -8.51 -16.18 -23.19
CA GLN A 133 -8.60 -17.07 -24.36
C GLN A 133 -8.90 -16.25 -25.61
N ASP A 134 -8.19 -16.57 -26.68
CA ASP A 134 -8.40 -15.98 -27.99
C ASP A 134 -8.17 -17.01 -29.08
N GLU A 135 -8.98 -16.98 -30.13
CA GLU A 135 -8.87 -17.92 -31.25
C GLU A 135 -9.23 -17.24 -32.57
N LEU A 136 -8.36 -17.41 -33.54
CA LEU A 136 -8.63 -16.98 -34.91
C LEU A 136 -8.02 -17.99 -35.90
N TRP A 137 -8.85 -18.55 -36.76
CA TRP A 137 -8.45 -19.45 -37.86
C TRP A 137 -7.58 -20.63 -37.46
N GLY A 138 -7.82 -21.18 -36.27
CA GLY A 138 -7.02 -22.31 -35.72
C GLY A 138 -5.77 -21.88 -34.98
N CYS A 139 -5.46 -20.59 -34.94
CA CYS A 139 -4.47 -20.04 -34.01
C CYS A 139 -5.16 -19.72 -32.69
N SER A 140 -4.71 -20.33 -31.58
CA SER A 140 -5.37 -20.17 -30.28
C SER A 140 -4.39 -19.80 -29.18
N ILE A 141 -4.86 -19.05 -28.20
CA ILE A 141 -4.17 -18.72 -26.95
C ILE A 141 -5.07 -19.20 -25.80
N ASP A 142 -4.46 -19.94 -24.86
CA ASP A 142 -5.07 -20.25 -23.55
C ASP A 142 -4.07 -19.85 -22.48
N PHE A 143 -4.26 -18.67 -21.89
CA PHE A 143 -3.44 -18.14 -20.82
C PHE A 143 -4.18 -18.21 -19.49
N ARG A 144 -3.65 -18.91 -18.50
CA ARG A 144 -4.21 -19.06 -17.17
C ARG A 144 -3.27 -18.48 -16.11
N PHE A 145 -3.86 -17.87 -15.08
CA PHE A 145 -3.10 -17.26 -13.99
C PHE A 145 -3.76 -17.48 -12.64
N PRO A 146 -2.96 -17.68 -11.57
CA PRO A 146 -3.46 -17.81 -10.21
C PRO A 146 -4.14 -16.52 -9.73
N ILE A 147 -5.28 -16.69 -9.06
CA ILE A 147 -5.99 -15.60 -8.39
C ILE A 147 -6.21 -15.94 -6.92
N VAL A 148 -6.22 -14.91 -6.09
CA VAL A 148 -6.68 -14.97 -4.70
C VAL A 148 -7.77 -13.93 -4.51
N LYS A 149 -8.91 -14.34 -3.99
CA LYS A 149 -10.03 -13.46 -3.67
C LYS A 149 -10.06 -13.23 -2.18
N LEU A 150 -9.85 -11.98 -1.74
CA LEU A 150 -9.80 -11.67 -0.32
C LEU A 150 -11.12 -12.00 0.41
N LEU A 151 -12.24 -11.91 -0.30
CA LEU A 151 -13.56 -12.24 0.23
C LEU A 151 -13.67 -13.71 0.70
N ASP A 152 -12.87 -14.63 0.15
CA ASP A 152 -12.91 -16.06 0.54
C ASP A 152 -12.39 -16.28 1.95
N TYR A 153 -11.51 -15.40 2.44
CA TYR A 153 -10.99 -15.47 3.81
C TYR A 153 -11.99 -15.04 4.88
N GLU A 154 -13.20 -14.60 4.51
CA GLU A 154 -14.23 -14.24 5.48
C GLU A 154 -14.63 -15.45 6.34
N SER A 155 -14.63 -16.67 5.77
CA SER A 155 -14.89 -17.92 6.48
C SER A 155 -13.75 -18.35 7.43
N ASP A 156 -12.53 -17.86 7.17
CA ASP A 156 -11.31 -18.29 7.87
C ASP A 156 -10.84 -17.28 8.92
N TRP A 157 -11.77 -16.47 9.44
CA TRP A 157 -11.47 -15.35 10.31
C TRP A 157 -10.60 -15.72 11.51
N THR A 158 -10.91 -16.83 12.19
CA THR A 158 -10.15 -17.32 13.36
C THR A 158 -8.71 -17.72 12.99
N VAL A 159 -8.50 -18.21 11.76
CA VAL A 159 -7.17 -18.55 11.24
C VAL A 159 -6.37 -17.27 10.99
N LEU A 160 -7.01 -16.24 10.43
CA LEU A 160 -6.37 -14.93 10.22
C LEU A 160 -5.97 -14.30 11.57
N GLU A 161 -6.85 -14.30 12.57
CA GLU A 161 -6.55 -13.74 13.91
C GLU A 161 -5.41 -14.47 14.62
N ALA A 162 -5.25 -15.77 14.39
CA ALA A 162 -4.17 -16.57 14.97
C ALA A 162 -2.86 -16.47 14.18
N SER A 163 -2.89 -15.95 12.96
CA SER A 163 -1.73 -15.87 12.08
C SER A 163 -0.79 -14.73 12.49
N ARG A 164 0.52 -14.99 12.43
CA ARG A 164 1.57 -13.98 12.56
C ARG A 164 2.02 -13.40 11.21
N ASN A 165 1.38 -13.79 10.12
CA ASN A 165 1.68 -13.22 8.81
C ASN A 165 1.06 -11.81 8.69
N PRO A 166 1.84 -10.76 8.37
CA PRO A 166 1.35 -9.38 8.26
C PRO A 166 0.17 -9.23 7.29
N PHE A 167 0.12 -10.05 6.23
CA PHE A 167 -0.99 -10.03 5.27
C PHE A 167 -2.30 -10.59 5.84
N ALA A 168 -2.28 -11.35 6.93
CA ALA A 168 -3.52 -11.73 7.61
C ALA A 168 -4.23 -10.49 8.18
N VAL A 169 -3.47 -9.54 8.74
CA VAL A 169 -4.01 -8.24 9.22
C VAL A 169 -4.54 -7.41 8.05
N VAL A 170 -3.82 -7.38 6.93
CA VAL A 170 -4.24 -6.68 5.70
C VAL A 170 -5.56 -7.25 5.16
N VAL A 171 -5.70 -8.58 5.11
CA VAL A 171 -6.96 -9.25 4.70
C VAL A 171 -8.10 -8.86 5.63
N MET A 172 -7.92 -8.96 6.93
CA MET A 172 -8.93 -8.58 7.93
C MET A 172 -9.33 -7.11 7.79
N ALA A 173 -8.36 -6.21 7.62
CA ALA A 173 -8.60 -4.79 7.43
C ALA A 173 -9.39 -4.51 6.14
N GLN A 174 -9.03 -5.16 5.02
CA GLN A 174 -9.75 -5.01 3.75
C GLN A 174 -11.21 -5.47 3.86
N LEU A 175 -11.46 -6.63 4.45
CA LEU A 175 -12.80 -7.15 4.68
C LEU A 175 -13.63 -6.21 5.56
N LYS A 176 -13.05 -5.71 6.66
CA LYS A 176 -13.76 -4.79 7.59
C LYS A 176 -13.95 -3.39 7.00
N THR A 177 -13.01 -2.88 6.21
CA THR A 177 -13.18 -1.62 5.50
C THR A 177 -14.42 -1.64 4.61
N LYS A 178 -14.64 -2.75 3.91
CA LYS A 178 -15.81 -2.93 3.05
C LYS A 178 -17.09 -3.13 3.85
N ALA A 179 -17.08 -4.03 4.83
CA ALA A 179 -18.24 -4.30 5.69
C ALA A 179 -18.73 -3.04 6.43
N THR A 180 -17.81 -2.11 6.74
CA THR A 180 -18.11 -0.87 7.48
C THR A 180 -18.19 0.39 6.60
N HIS A 181 -18.47 0.25 5.29
CA HIS A 181 -18.46 1.37 4.34
C HIS A 181 -19.27 2.59 4.82
N ASN A 182 -20.47 2.36 5.36
CA ASN A 182 -21.36 3.41 5.89
C ASN A 182 -21.41 3.45 7.42
N GLN A 183 -20.47 2.85 8.12
CA GLN A 183 -20.47 2.67 9.57
C GLN A 183 -19.14 3.12 10.18
N PRO A 184 -18.85 4.44 10.21
CA PRO A 184 -17.54 4.94 10.61
C PRO A 184 -17.18 4.63 12.08
N GLN A 185 -18.16 4.54 12.97
CA GLN A 185 -17.93 4.12 14.37
C GLN A 185 -17.46 2.67 14.48
N GLU A 186 -18.10 1.77 13.74
CA GLU A 186 -17.70 0.37 13.69
C GLU A 186 -16.31 0.22 13.03
N ARG A 187 -16.05 1.01 11.98
CA ARG A 187 -14.71 1.07 11.35
C ARG A 187 -13.63 1.48 12.36
N LYS A 188 -13.89 2.49 13.19
CA LYS A 188 -12.97 2.91 14.26
C LYS A 188 -12.68 1.76 15.22
N GLN A 189 -13.72 1.04 15.66
CA GLN A 189 -13.57 -0.10 16.58
C GLN A 189 -12.73 -1.21 15.97
N TRP A 190 -12.95 -1.53 14.69
CA TRP A 190 -12.15 -2.54 13.99
C TRP A 190 -10.70 -2.09 13.80
N ARG A 191 -10.49 -0.84 13.40
CA ARG A 191 -9.12 -0.32 13.26
C ARG A 191 -8.38 -0.36 14.61
N TYR A 192 -9.04 0.02 15.71
CA TYR A 192 -8.47 -0.07 17.04
C TYR A 192 -8.13 -1.52 17.41
N ARG A 193 -9.05 -2.46 17.19
CA ARG A 193 -8.83 -3.89 17.46
C ARG A 193 -7.65 -4.45 16.66
N LEU A 194 -7.58 -4.17 15.36
CA LEU A 194 -6.49 -4.64 14.52
C LEU A 194 -5.16 -4.02 14.93
N THR A 195 -5.13 -2.73 15.24
CA THR A 195 -3.91 -2.07 15.70
C THR A 195 -3.42 -2.64 17.03
N THR A 196 -4.30 -2.80 18.02
CA THR A 196 -3.90 -3.35 19.34
C THR A 196 -3.49 -4.82 19.28
N MET A 197 -4.07 -5.59 18.36
CA MET A 197 -3.69 -6.97 18.09
C MET A 197 -2.20 -7.08 17.67
N LEU A 198 -1.65 -6.10 16.93
CA LEU A 198 -0.23 -6.11 16.54
C LEU A 198 0.69 -6.13 17.74
N TYR A 199 0.37 -5.36 18.79
CA TYR A 199 1.13 -5.34 20.05
C TYR A 199 1.01 -6.66 20.80
N ASP A 200 -0.19 -7.23 20.83
CA ASP A 200 -0.46 -8.49 21.54
C ASP A 200 0.20 -9.70 20.85
N GLN A 201 0.36 -9.67 19.54
CA GLN A 201 1.05 -10.71 18.78
C GLN A 201 2.59 -10.57 18.83
N GLY A 202 3.11 -9.49 19.42
CA GLY A 202 4.54 -9.30 19.64
C GLY A 202 5.34 -8.95 18.38
N TYR A 203 4.72 -8.24 17.46
CA TYR A 203 5.45 -7.64 16.32
C TYR A 203 6.47 -6.61 16.82
N GLY A 204 7.56 -6.45 16.07
CA GLY A 204 8.56 -5.41 16.34
C GLY A 204 8.00 -3.99 16.10
N GLU A 205 8.67 -2.99 16.69
CA GLU A 205 8.27 -1.59 16.56
C GLU A 205 8.08 -1.16 15.09
N GLN A 206 9.07 -1.47 14.24
CA GLN A 206 9.01 -1.11 12.82
C GLN A 206 7.83 -1.78 12.10
N ASP A 207 7.57 -3.07 12.37
CA ASP A 207 6.45 -3.80 11.77
C ASP A 207 5.10 -3.21 12.20
N ILE A 208 4.96 -2.86 13.50
CA ILE A 208 3.76 -2.20 14.01
C ILE A 208 3.52 -0.88 13.29
N LEU A 209 4.56 -0.08 13.06
CA LEU A 209 4.45 1.19 12.36
C LEU A 209 4.03 1.03 10.90
N GLU A 210 4.68 0.12 10.17
CA GLU A 210 4.34 -0.14 8.77
C GLU A 210 2.90 -0.65 8.62
N MET A 211 2.49 -1.59 9.48
CA MET A 211 1.12 -2.10 9.47
C MET A 211 0.11 -1.04 9.93
N HIS A 212 0.45 -0.21 10.91
CA HIS A 212 -0.42 0.89 11.33
C HIS A 212 -0.62 1.91 10.19
N ASN A 213 0.44 2.31 9.50
CA ASN A 213 0.37 3.20 8.34
C ASN A 213 -0.54 2.62 7.24
N PHE A 214 -0.44 1.31 7.00
CA PHE A 214 -1.32 0.63 6.06
C PHE A 214 -2.78 0.64 6.52
N LEU A 215 -3.04 0.36 7.81
CA LEU A 215 -4.37 0.40 8.40
C LEU A 215 -4.98 1.82 8.35
N ASP A 216 -4.18 2.84 8.62
CA ASP A 216 -4.59 4.24 8.56
C ASP A 216 -5.04 4.63 7.15
N TRP A 217 -4.23 4.28 6.15
CA TRP A 217 -4.56 4.54 4.76
C TRP A 217 -5.82 3.80 4.30
N LEU A 218 -5.99 2.52 4.68
CA LEU A 218 -7.09 1.67 4.24
C LEU A 218 -8.40 1.97 4.97
N MET A 219 -8.34 2.19 6.29
CA MET A 219 -9.48 2.34 7.19
C MET A 219 -9.68 3.80 7.62
N LYS A 220 -9.64 4.74 6.66
CA LYS A 220 -9.80 6.17 6.94
C LYS A 220 -11.05 6.47 7.77
N LEU A 221 -10.88 7.36 8.74
CA LEU A 221 -11.93 7.81 9.64
C LEU A 221 -12.24 9.29 9.42
N PRO A 222 -13.47 9.76 9.72
CA PRO A 222 -13.75 11.18 9.89
C PRO A 222 -12.90 11.78 11.00
N GLU A 223 -12.55 13.06 10.90
CA GLU A 223 -11.61 13.76 11.79
C GLU A 223 -11.93 13.59 13.29
N GLU A 224 -13.20 13.65 13.66
CA GLU A 224 -13.63 13.48 15.06
C GLU A 224 -13.34 12.07 15.58
N LEU A 225 -13.58 11.02 14.75
CA LEU A 225 -13.32 9.65 15.12
C LEU A 225 -11.82 9.32 15.10
N GLU A 226 -11.07 9.99 14.24
CA GLU A 226 -9.61 9.90 14.21
C GLU A 226 -9.01 10.42 15.54
N ARG A 227 -9.48 11.59 16.02
CA ARG A 227 -9.05 12.13 17.34
C ARG A 227 -9.38 11.19 18.49
N GLN A 228 -10.56 10.56 18.47
CA GLN A 228 -10.95 9.58 19.50
C GLN A 228 -10.06 8.32 19.42
N PHE A 229 -9.83 7.80 18.21
CA PHE A 229 -8.93 6.65 17.99
C PHE A 229 -7.52 6.93 18.53
N GLN A 230 -6.95 8.08 18.22
CA GLN A 230 -5.62 8.49 18.70
C GLN A 230 -5.56 8.58 20.24
N THR A 231 -6.62 9.09 20.87
CA THR A 231 -6.70 9.18 22.34
C THR A 231 -6.76 7.79 22.97
N GLU A 232 -7.57 6.90 22.40
CA GLU A 232 -7.70 5.51 22.88
C GLU A 232 -6.39 4.73 22.69
N LEU A 233 -5.75 4.87 21.53
CA LEU A 233 -4.48 4.21 21.23
C LEU A 233 -3.37 4.69 22.16
N LYS A 234 -3.28 6.00 22.41
CA LYS A 234 -2.33 6.56 23.37
C LYS A 234 -2.49 5.96 24.77
N THR A 235 -3.73 5.85 25.24
CA THR A 235 -4.03 5.24 26.55
C THR A 235 -3.60 3.77 26.60
N PHE A 236 -3.83 3.04 25.52
CA PHE A 236 -3.40 1.65 25.38
C PHE A 236 -1.87 1.51 25.41
N GLU A 237 -1.17 2.32 24.61
CA GLU A 237 0.30 2.31 24.55
C GLU A 237 0.94 2.69 25.90
N GLU A 238 0.33 3.66 26.60
CA GLU A 238 0.80 4.04 27.96
C GLU A 238 0.63 2.90 28.97
N ALA A 239 -0.49 2.19 28.89
CA ALA A 239 -0.75 1.03 29.74
C ALA A 239 0.24 -0.13 29.44
N LYS A 240 0.60 -0.33 28.18
CA LYS A 240 1.57 -1.34 27.73
C LYS A 240 3.03 -0.92 27.92
N GLN A 241 3.30 0.36 28.22
CA GLN A 241 4.64 0.98 28.23
C GLN A 241 5.36 0.90 26.86
N MET A 242 4.60 0.83 25.78
CA MET A 242 5.05 0.70 24.39
C MET A 242 4.47 1.86 23.58
N LYS A 243 5.27 2.94 23.38
CA LYS A 243 4.81 4.18 22.71
C LYS A 243 5.38 4.25 21.28
N TYR A 244 4.93 3.39 20.40
CA TYR A 244 5.44 3.34 19.03
C TYR A 244 4.72 4.31 18.11
N VAL A 245 3.44 4.10 17.87
CA VAL A 245 2.65 4.86 16.90
C VAL A 245 2.45 6.32 17.36
N THR A 246 1.93 6.52 18.56
CA THR A 246 1.59 7.88 19.03
C THR A 246 2.81 8.79 19.20
N THR A 247 4.00 8.24 19.44
CA THR A 247 5.23 9.02 19.47
C THR A 247 5.64 9.48 18.08
N ILE A 248 5.61 8.60 17.08
CA ILE A 248 5.99 8.93 15.69
C ILE A 248 4.98 9.88 15.06
N GLU A 249 3.67 9.66 15.23
CA GLU A 249 2.67 10.61 14.75
C GLU A 249 2.83 12.00 15.35
N ARG A 250 3.20 12.08 16.64
CA ARG A 250 3.51 13.36 17.27
C ARG A 250 4.74 14.02 16.65
N MET A 251 5.78 13.24 16.36
CA MET A 251 7.00 13.76 15.71
C MET A 251 6.69 14.19 14.26
N ALA A 252 5.98 13.38 13.50
CA ALA A 252 5.59 13.72 12.13
C ALA A 252 4.73 14.99 12.05
N LYS A 253 3.72 15.15 12.94
CA LYS A 253 2.93 16.39 13.04
C LYS A 253 3.76 17.59 13.46
N GLN A 254 4.77 17.40 14.29
CA GLN A 254 5.69 18.46 14.67
C GLN A 254 6.56 18.88 13.51
N ASP A 255 7.08 17.91 12.73
CA ASP A 255 7.92 18.16 11.55
C ASP A 255 7.12 18.86 10.46
N GLU A 256 5.86 18.44 10.19
CA GLU A 256 4.94 19.10 9.25
C GLU A 256 4.64 20.54 9.68
N ARG A 257 4.42 20.76 10.98
CA ARG A 257 4.21 22.11 11.52
C ARG A 257 5.43 22.98 11.31
N ILE A 258 6.64 22.47 11.61
CA ILE A 258 7.89 23.19 11.39
C ILE A 258 8.10 23.48 9.89
N ALA A 259 7.87 22.52 9.01
CA ALA A 259 7.96 22.71 7.57
C ALA A 259 6.99 23.82 7.08
N THR A 260 5.75 23.82 7.55
CA THR A 260 4.76 24.88 7.25
C THR A 260 5.23 26.24 7.77
N GLN A 261 5.75 26.31 9.00
CA GLN A 261 6.30 27.54 9.58
C GLN A 261 7.46 28.08 8.74
N ILE A 262 8.37 27.21 8.29
CA ILE A 262 9.49 27.57 7.40
C ILE A 262 8.98 28.08 6.05
N GLU A 263 7.99 27.42 5.44
CA GLU A 263 7.42 27.85 4.16
C GLU A 263 6.77 29.25 4.27
N ILE A 264 6.00 29.50 5.34
CA ILE A 264 5.42 30.82 5.61
C ILE A 264 6.53 31.86 5.80
N ALA A 265 7.56 31.54 6.59
CA ALA A 265 8.70 32.44 6.83
C ALA A 265 9.42 32.80 5.53
N LEU A 266 9.71 31.81 4.66
CA LEU A 266 10.34 32.03 3.36
C LEU A 266 9.49 32.93 2.46
N ASN A 267 8.16 32.76 2.46
CA ASN A 267 7.24 33.60 1.68
C ASN A 267 7.19 35.04 2.21
N MET A 268 7.31 35.25 3.53
CA MET A 268 7.35 36.58 4.13
C MET A 268 8.71 37.26 3.89
N LEU A 269 9.83 36.52 4.02
CA LEU A 269 11.18 37.01 3.68
C LEU A 269 11.30 37.46 2.22
N ARG A 270 10.71 36.73 1.29
CA ARG A 270 10.66 37.13 -0.14
C ARG A 270 9.87 38.42 -0.40
N LYS A 271 9.04 38.84 0.55
CA LYS A 271 8.27 40.08 0.52
C LYS A 271 8.92 41.19 1.34
N ASP A 272 10.18 41.04 1.72
CA ASP A 272 10.98 42.00 2.49
C ASP A 272 10.31 42.42 3.81
N MET A 273 9.58 41.51 4.47
CA MET A 273 9.01 41.77 5.80
C MET A 273 10.11 41.69 6.87
N ASP A 274 9.95 42.50 7.95
CA ASP A 274 10.93 42.52 9.04
C ASP A 274 10.93 41.23 9.84
N LEU A 275 12.10 40.85 10.38
CA LEU A 275 12.32 39.60 11.08
C LEU A 275 11.49 39.46 12.36
N GLU A 276 11.18 40.58 13.03
CA GLU A 276 10.38 40.59 14.26
C GLU A 276 8.93 40.18 13.96
N THR A 277 8.36 40.77 12.92
CA THR A 277 7.00 40.42 12.43
C THR A 277 6.96 38.95 11.99
N ILE A 278 7.95 38.49 11.23
CA ILE A 278 8.01 37.09 10.79
C ILE A 278 8.11 36.15 12.01
N ALA A 279 8.92 36.47 13.00
CA ALA A 279 9.07 35.69 14.24
C ALA A 279 7.72 35.59 15.00
N GLN A 280 6.99 36.70 15.10
CA GLN A 280 5.68 36.72 15.77
C GLN A 280 4.64 35.85 15.04
N VAL A 281 4.62 35.86 13.71
CA VAL A 281 3.65 35.11 12.90
C VAL A 281 3.97 33.62 12.84
N THR A 282 5.26 33.27 12.68
CA THR A 282 5.68 31.88 12.45
C THR A 282 6.10 31.14 13.73
N GLY A 283 6.45 31.89 14.80
CA GLY A 283 6.99 31.32 16.04
C GLY A 283 8.44 30.82 15.90
N LEU A 284 9.11 31.11 14.78
CA LEU A 284 10.54 30.84 14.59
C LEU A 284 11.39 31.88 15.31
N THR A 285 12.58 31.50 15.76
CA THR A 285 13.52 32.43 16.38
C THR A 285 14.16 33.34 15.31
N ILE A 286 14.62 34.53 15.73
CA ILE A 286 15.32 35.46 14.83
C ILE A 286 16.55 34.82 14.22
N GLU A 287 17.28 33.98 14.97
CA GLU A 287 18.44 33.23 14.51
C GLU A 287 18.08 32.28 13.38
N GLN A 288 16.99 31.48 13.53
CA GLN A 288 16.47 30.61 12.47
C GLN A 288 16.05 31.38 11.22
N LEU A 289 15.46 32.57 11.39
CA LEU A 289 15.05 33.42 10.28
C LEU A 289 16.26 34.02 9.54
N GLN A 290 17.32 34.38 10.23
CA GLN A 290 18.58 34.85 9.64
C GLN A 290 19.26 33.76 8.82
N ASP A 291 19.25 32.51 9.31
CA ASP A 291 19.78 31.36 8.58
C ASP A 291 18.96 31.10 7.30
N LEU A 292 17.63 31.15 7.36
CA LEU A 292 16.76 31.05 6.19
C LEU A 292 16.98 32.17 5.18
N GLN A 293 17.17 33.40 5.66
CA GLN A 293 17.44 34.57 4.83
C GLN A 293 18.81 34.44 4.09
N SER A 294 19.82 33.90 4.77
CA SER A 294 21.13 33.64 4.17
C SER A 294 21.07 32.61 3.03
N GLN A 295 20.18 31.63 3.13
CA GLN A 295 19.94 30.60 2.10
C GLN A 295 19.18 31.14 0.89
N LEU A 296 18.37 32.18 1.04
CA LEU A 296 17.67 32.84 -0.07
C LEU A 296 18.54 33.80 -0.89
N GLY A 297 19.67 34.25 -0.33
CA GLY A 297 20.59 35.20 -0.97
C GLY A 297 21.74 34.57 -1.75
N ASN A 298 21.81 33.23 -1.78
CA ASN A 298 22.74 32.45 -2.60
C ASN A 298 21.99 31.79 -3.77
#